data_2917ead20256727f94b280e5a5d85aa8
#
_entry.id   2917ead20256727f94b280e5a5d85aa8
#
_cell.length_a   1.000
_cell.length_b   1.000
_cell.length_c   1.000
_cell.angle_alpha   90.00
_cell.angle_beta   90.00
_cell.angle_gamma   90.00
#
_symmetry.space_group_name_H-M   'P 1'
#
loop_
_entity.id
_entity.type
_entity.pdbx_description
1 polymer ?
#
loop_
_entity_poly.entity_id
_entity_poly.type
_entity_poly.pdbx_seq_one_letter_code
_entity_poly.pdbx_strand_id
1 'polypeptide(L)'
;IILAINSKNNFDDAIKVIRDHKYMILKENHFASIRINWNDKIQNIKEIAKEVNIGLDSIVFFDDDPRNCEIIKIALPEIMTINLPKDPSFYLPLIQSMNDFNTLKITNEDKKRGEIYHKQKQRVELKEKTDNLEEYLKKLETKVNIKNVDESTLSRISQLTMKTNQFNLTTKRYTEEKVRSMMNNSQMLIGGVQVEDKFGDSGITGTFIIKSENIEEWKIDTFLLSCRVIGREVEQAMMSCIVDKAKKEGVKRIIAEFISTKKNLPASNFLEKCGFKNKGKYWVFDLSKEFKRPASISIDIK
;
A
#
# COMPACT_ATOMS: atom_id res chain seq x y z
N ILE A 1 -4.68 10.04 7.60
CA ILE A 1 -3.33 10.60 7.84
C ILE A 1 -2.58 9.62 8.74
N ILE A 2 -1.29 9.46 8.53
CA ILE A 2 -0.38 8.67 9.35
C ILE A 2 0.44 9.65 10.17
N LEU A 3 0.57 9.42 11.47
CA LEU A 3 1.37 10.25 12.34
C LEU A 3 2.71 9.59 12.65
N ALA A 4 3.78 10.40 12.68
CA ALA A 4 5.09 9.99 13.14
C ALA A 4 5.72 11.11 13.97
N ILE A 5 6.64 10.75 14.86
CA ILE A 5 7.40 11.69 15.67
C ILE A 5 8.85 11.70 15.21
N ASN A 6 9.39 12.90 14.99
CA ASN A 6 10.82 13.14 14.75
C ASN A 6 11.30 14.28 15.63
N SER A 7 11.83 13.97 16.80
CA SER A 7 12.19 14.95 17.83
C SER A 7 13.61 14.73 18.32
N LYS A 8 14.38 15.84 18.44
CA LYS A 8 15.65 15.85 19.17
C LYS A 8 15.37 16.07 20.64
N ASN A 9 15.24 14.98 21.39
CA ASN A 9 14.97 15.00 22.83
C ASN A 9 15.42 13.68 23.46
N ASN A 10 15.42 13.64 24.80
CA ASN A 10 15.52 12.40 25.56
C ASN A 10 14.23 11.60 25.40
N PHE A 11 14.35 10.31 25.10
CA PHE A 11 13.20 9.46 24.80
C PHE A 11 12.21 9.44 25.99
N ASP A 12 12.70 9.17 27.19
CA ASP A 12 11.85 9.00 28.38
C ASP A 12 11.10 10.29 28.74
N ASP A 13 11.73 11.46 28.59
CA ASP A 13 11.11 12.74 28.88
C ASP A 13 9.96 13.06 27.92
N ALA A 14 10.21 12.88 26.63
CA ALA A 14 9.20 13.18 25.59
C ALA A 14 8.06 12.16 25.57
N ILE A 15 8.38 10.86 25.73
CA ILE A 15 7.35 9.83 25.70
C ILE A 15 6.44 9.89 26.93
N LYS A 16 6.97 10.30 28.07
CA LYS A 16 6.19 10.53 29.29
C LYS A 16 5.07 11.56 29.07
N VAL A 17 5.32 12.61 28.32
CA VAL A 17 4.28 13.60 27.98
C VAL A 17 3.14 12.94 27.21
N ILE A 18 3.45 12.08 26.25
CA ILE A 18 2.44 11.36 25.45
C ILE A 18 1.64 10.37 26.29
N ARG A 19 2.30 9.70 27.26
CA ARG A 19 1.67 8.71 28.15
C ARG A 19 0.80 9.34 29.21
N ASP A 20 1.35 10.32 29.92
CA ASP A 20 0.89 10.72 31.23
C ASP A 20 0.20 12.08 31.25
N HIS A 21 0.40 12.93 30.23
CA HIS A 21 -0.17 14.28 30.26
C HIS A 21 -1.70 14.22 30.17
N LYS A 22 -2.36 14.85 31.14
CA LYS A 22 -3.82 14.78 31.37
C LYS A 22 -4.66 15.13 30.12
N TYR A 23 -4.21 16.08 29.33
CA TYR A 23 -4.96 16.57 28.15
C TYR A 23 -4.43 16.03 26.82
N MET A 24 -3.46 15.10 26.85
CA MET A 24 -2.93 14.48 25.64
C MET A 24 -3.90 13.43 25.09
N ILE A 25 -4.50 13.76 23.96
CA ILE A 25 -5.45 12.85 23.24
C ILE A 25 -4.68 11.76 22.52
N LEU A 26 -3.54 12.10 21.90
CA LEU A 26 -2.70 11.15 21.17
C LEU A 26 -1.96 10.24 22.16
N LYS A 27 -1.91 8.94 21.83
CA LYS A 27 -1.16 7.92 22.57
C LYS A 27 -0.15 7.27 21.63
N GLU A 28 0.81 6.54 22.16
CA GLU A 28 1.90 5.92 21.40
C GLU A 28 1.41 5.08 20.20
N ASN A 29 0.34 4.34 20.37
CA ASN A 29 -0.26 3.52 19.33
C ASN A 29 -0.89 4.30 18.17
N HIS A 30 -1.04 5.62 18.30
CA HIS A 30 -1.50 6.49 17.22
C HIS A 30 -0.36 6.87 16.26
N PHE A 31 0.90 6.64 16.67
CA PHE A 31 2.07 6.94 15.84
C PHE A 31 2.59 5.69 15.15
N ALA A 32 2.72 5.75 13.84
CA ALA A 32 3.26 4.66 13.03
C ALA A 32 4.77 4.49 13.24
N SER A 33 5.47 5.57 13.55
CA SER A 33 6.91 5.59 13.84
C SER A 33 7.23 6.67 14.87
N ILE A 34 8.14 6.37 15.79
CA ILE A 34 8.60 7.29 16.83
C ILE A 34 10.13 7.35 16.77
N ARG A 35 10.65 8.51 16.39
CA ARG A 35 12.08 8.85 16.42
C ARG A 35 12.29 10.02 17.38
N ILE A 36 12.51 9.69 18.65
CA ILE A 36 12.89 10.62 19.71
C ILE A 36 14.32 10.27 20.08
N ASN A 37 15.27 11.00 19.52
CA ASN A 37 16.70 10.77 19.68
C ASN A 37 17.48 12.02 19.27
N TRP A 38 18.78 12.01 19.45
CA TRP A 38 19.68 13.10 19.08
C TRP A 38 20.29 12.98 17.67
N ASN A 39 19.83 12.01 16.89
CA ASN A 39 20.27 11.81 15.50
C ASN A 39 19.78 12.96 14.60
N ASP A 40 20.35 12.99 13.38
CA ASP A 40 19.92 13.94 12.38
C ASP A 40 18.46 13.70 11.96
N LYS A 41 17.68 14.78 11.93
CA LYS A 41 16.26 14.75 11.52
C LYS A 41 16.07 14.27 10.08
N ILE A 42 17.04 14.56 9.17
CA ILE A 42 17.00 14.07 7.79
C ILE A 42 17.08 12.55 7.75
N GLN A 43 18.02 11.98 8.51
CA GLN A 43 18.17 10.53 8.61
C GLN A 43 16.93 9.90 9.22
N ASN A 44 16.42 10.45 10.31
CA ASN A 44 15.18 9.99 10.94
C ASN A 44 13.98 10.00 9.97
N ILE A 45 13.82 11.05 9.14
CA ILE A 45 12.76 11.13 8.14
C ILE A 45 12.90 10.01 7.10
N LYS A 46 14.11 9.75 6.60
CA LYS A 46 14.36 8.68 5.65
C LYS A 46 14.03 7.30 6.24
N GLU A 47 14.38 7.09 7.49
CA GLU A 47 14.05 5.86 8.22
C GLU A 47 12.55 5.70 8.45
N ILE A 48 11.86 6.78 8.86
CA ILE A 48 10.40 6.81 8.99
C ILE A 48 9.74 6.47 7.64
N ALA A 49 10.17 7.12 6.55
CA ALA A 49 9.65 6.86 5.21
C ALA A 49 9.80 5.39 4.81
N LYS A 50 10.96 4.80 5.10
CA LYS A 50 11.24 3.38 4.84
C LYS A 50 10.40 2.46 5.72
N GLU A 51 10.31 2.73 7.03
CA GLU A 51 9.52 1.95 8.00
C GLU A 51 8.03 1.94 7.64
N VAL A 52 7.50 3.13 7.28
CA VAL A 52 6.10 3.31 6.89
C VAL A 52 5.86 2.94 5.43
N ASN A 53 6.92 2.72 4.66
CA ASN A 53 6.89 2.39 3.22
C ASN A 53 6.11 3.41 2.38
N ILE A 54 6.46 4.68 2.52
CA ILE A 54 5.90 5.80 1.75
C ILE A 54 7.01 6.58 1.03
N GLY A 55 6.66 7.27 -0.06
CA GLY A 55 7.56 8.20 -0.72
C GLY A 55 7.77 9.48 0.10
N LEU A 56 8.92 10.12 -0.04
CA LEU A 56 9.21 11.41 0.60
C LEU A 56 8.21 12.49 0.17
N ASP A 57 7.74 12.43 -1.07
CA ASP A 57 6.70 13.30 -1.64
C ASP A 57 5.30 13.18 -0.98
N SER A 58 5.15 12.23 -0.07
CA SER A 58 3.91 12.01 0.69
C SER A 58 4.04 12.41 2.16
N ILE A 59 5.13 13.10 2.52
CA ILE A 59 5.42 13.52 3.89
C ILE A 59 5.19 15.02 4.04
N VAL A 60 4.52 15.40 5.12
CA VAL A 60 4.50 16.78 5.61
C VAL A 60 5.26 16.82 6.92
N PHE A 61 6.28 17.65 7.01
CA PHE A 61 7.11 17.83 8.18
C PHE A 61 6.77 19.16 8.87
N PHE A 62 6.48 19.10 10.16
CA PHE A 62 6.22 20.25 11.00
C PHE A 62 7.33 20.40 12.03
N ASP A 63 7.85 21.60 12.18
CA ASP A 63 8.85 21.92 13.20
C ASP A 63 8.71 23.38 13.62
N ASP A 64 8.99 23.69 14.88
CA ASP A 64 8.96 25.04 15.44
C ASP A 64 10.29 25.78 15.26
N ASP A 65 11.39 25.06 15.02
CA ASP A 65 12.69 25.66 14.71
C ASP A 65 12.82 25.93 13.20
N PRO A 66 12.86 27.20 12.75
CA PRO A 66 12.99 27.55 11.35
C PRO A 66 14.28 27.01 10.71
N ARG A 67 15.36 26.81 11.49
CA ARG A 67 16.61 26.24 11.00
C ARG A 67 16.45 24.79 10.59
N ASN A 68 15.73 24.00 11.40
CA ASN A 68 15.40 22.61 11.04
C ASN A 68 14.57 22.57 9.75
N CYS A 69 13.57 23.46 9.63
CA CYS A 69 12.75 23.55 8.43
C CYS A 69 13.58 23.88 7.17
N GLU A 70 14.49 24.84 7.25
CA GLU A 70 15.35 25.19 6.10
C GLU A 70 16.31 24.04 5.72
N ILE A 71 16.92 23.38 6.70
CA ILE A 71 17.77 22.21 6.46
C ILE A 71 16.98 21.10 5.73
N ILE A 72 15.78 20.81 6.17
CA ILE A 72 14.93 19.78 5.54
C ILE A 72 14.53 20.19 4.12
N LYS A 73 14.12 21.43 3.89
CA LYS A 73 13.77 21.94 2.54
C LYS A 73 14.92 21.79 1.55
N ILE A 74 16.16 22.07 1.99
CA ILE A 74 17.34 21.96 1.13
C ILE A 74 17.68 20.48 0.87
N ALA A 75 17.69 19.66 1.90
CA ALA A 75 18.15 18.26 1.81
C ALA A 75 17.10 17.29 1.25
N LEU A 76 15.84 17.58 1.42
CA LEU A 76 14.69 16.75 1.03
C LEU A 76 13.58 17.62 0.39
N PRO A 77 13.84 18.18 -0.81
CA PRO A 77 12.95 19.15 -1.44
C PRO A 77 11.56 18.56 -1.82
N GLU A 78 11.43 17.24 -1.81
CA GLU A 78 10.15 16.58 -2.07
C GLU A 78 9.18 16.67 -0.88
N ILE A 79 9.69 16.98 0.31
CA ILE A 79 8.91 17.05 1.54
C ILE A 79 8.26 18.42 1.69
N MET A 80 6.97 18.45 1.91
CA MET A 80 6.30 19.67 2.33
C MET A 80 6.71 20.02 3.75
N THR A 81 7.46 21.10 3.93
CA THR A 81 7.99 21.52 5.22
C THR A 81 7.29 22.78 5.71
N ILE A 82 6.71 22.71 6.90
CA ILE A 82 5.93 23.77 7.54
C ILE A 82 6.64 24.21 8.82
N ASN A 83 7.02 25.47 8.88
CA ASN A 83 7.47 26.08 10.12
C ASN A 83 6.26 26.47 10.98
N LEU A 84 6.20 25.98 12.20
CA LEU A 84 5.12 26.29 13.13
C LEU A 84 5.24 27.73 13.67
N PRO A 85 4.11 28.42 13.89
CA PRO A 85 4.11 29.71 14.56
C PRO A 85 4.75 29.63 15.95
N LYS A 86 5.32 30.73 16.43
CA LYS A 86 5.87 30.80 17.81
C LYS A 86 4.80 30.59 18.88
N ASP A 87 3.59 31.08 18.63
CA ASP A 87 2.46 30.93 19.55
C ASP A 87 1.66 29.67 19.17
N PRO A 88 1.60 28.66 20.05
CA PRO A 88 0.88 27.41 19.79
C PRO A 88 -0.62 27.56 19.53
N SER A 89 -1.23 28.69 19.95
CA SER A 89 -2.65 28.97 19.68
C SER A 89 -2.97 29.02 18.18
N PHE A 90 -1.99 29.30 17.34
CA PHE A 90 -2.12 29.34 15.89
C PHE A 90 -1.90 27.98 15.20
N TYR A 91 -1.54 26.91 15.92
CA TYR A 91 -1.32 25.59 15.29
C TYR A 91 -2.60 25.02 14.67
N LEU A 92 -3.71 25.09 15.40
CA LEU A 92 -4.98 24.59 14.91
C LEU A 92 -5.50 25.37 13.69
N PRO A 93 -5.55 26.72 13.70
CA PRO A 93 -5.89 27.50 12.51
C PRO A 93 -5.00 27.21 11.32
N LEU A 94 -3.68 27.05 11.52
CA LEU A 94 -2.73 26.70 10.46
C LEU A 94 -3.10 25.37 9.81
N ILE A 95 -3.29 24.31 10.61
CA ILE A 95 -3.61 22.97 10.07
C ILE A 95 -4.96 22.99 9.37
N GLN A 96 -5.96 23.71 9.88
CA GLN A 96 -7.28 23.83 9.26
C GLN A 96 -7.25 24.57 7.92
N SER A 97 -6.31 25.48 7.72
CA SER A 97 -6.13 26.19 6.45
C SER A 97 -5.47 25.34 5.35
N MET A 98 -4.88 24.22 5.70
CA MET A 98 -4.16 23.36 4.76
C MET A 98 -5.10 22.42 4.00
N ASN A 99 -5.26 22.67 2.70
CA ASN A 99 -6.09 21.82 1.82
C ASN A 99 -5.47 20.45 1.55
N ASP A 100 -4.18 20.29 1.78
CA ASP A 100 -3.42 19.05 1.54
C ASP A 100 -3.92 17.87 2.36
N PHE A 101 -4.56 18.13 3.48
CA PHE A 101 -5.16 17.12 4.36
C PHE A 101 -6.63 16.84 4.06
N ASN A 102 -7.24 17.61 3.14
CA ASN A 102 -8.64 17.40 2.80
C ASN A 102 -8.81 16.13 1.97
N THR A 103 -9.85 15.37 2.27
CA THR A 103 -10.25 14.19 1.53
C THR A 103 -11.76 14.18 1.33
N LEU A 104 -12.19 13.89 0.11
CA LEU A 104 -13.62 13.87 -0.22
C LEU A 104 -14.36 12.71 0.48
N LYS A 105 -13.66 11.62 0.78
CA LYS A 105 -14.26 10.43 1.38
C LYS A 105 -13.23 9.69 2.23
N ILE A 106 -13.66 9.25 3.41
CA ILE A 106 -12.84 8.46 4.33
C ILE A 106 -13.35 7.03 4.29
N THR A 107 -12.48 6.08 3.89
CA THR A 107 -12.79 4.64 3.89
C THR A 107 -12.57 4.04 5.28
N ASN A 108 -13.08 2.81 5.49
CA ASN A 108 -12.82 2.07 6.73
C ASN A 108 -11.32 1.78 6.93
N GLU A 109 -10.59 1.54 5.84
CA GLU A 109 -9.13 1.39 5.88
C GLU A 109 -8.43 2.67 6.29
N ASP A 110 -8.92 3.83 5.87
CA ASP A 110 -8.36 5.12 6.29
C ASP A 110 -8.53 5.34 7.81
N LYS A 111 -9.68 4.94 8.38
CA LYS A 111 -9.93 5.02 9.83
C LYS A 111 -8.99 4.13 10.66
N LYS A 112 -8.69 2.93 10.16
CA LYS A 112 -7.81 1.95 10.82
C LYS A 112 -6.32 2.11 10.49
N ARG A 113 -5.95 3.19 9.81
CA ARG A 113 -4.60 3.36 9.26
C ARG A 113 -3.51 3.29 10.32
N GLY A 114 -3.68 3.92 11.48
CA GLY A 114 -2.74 3.85 12.60
C GLY A 114 -2.49 2.43 13.08
N GLU A 115 -3.55 1.64 13.31
CA GLU A 115 -3.45 0.24 13.71
C GLU A 115 -2.71 -0.62 12.68
N ILE A 116 -2.99 -0.38 11.39
CA ILE A 116 -2.36 -1.12 10.29
C ILE A 116 -0.83 -0.89 10.30
N TYR A 117 -0.39 0.33 10.58
CA TYR A 117 1.05 0.64 10.64
C TYR A 117 1.71 0.12 11.92
N HIS A 118 1.03 0.12 13.05
CA HIS A 118 1.53 -0.55 14.26
C HIS A 118 1.77 -2.05 14.00
N LYS A 119 0.81 -2.72 13.37
CA LYS A 119 0.96 -4.12 12.94
C LYS A 119 2.09 -4.32 11.92
N GLN A 120 2.37 -3.31 11.09
CA GLN A 120 3.48 -3.36 10.15
C GLN A 120 4.84 -3.41 10.86
N LYS A 121 4.99 -2.67 11.96
CA LYS A 121 6.19 -2.74 12.79
C LYS A 121 6.43 -4.16 13.32
N GLN A 122 5.39 -4.81 13.83
CA GLN A 122 5.47 -6.21 14.31
C GLN A 122 5.91 -7.19 13.18
N ARG A 123 5.49 -6.93 11.93
CA ARG A 123 5.93 -7.72 10.77
C ARG A 123 7.40 -7.50 10.44
N VAL A 124 7.90 -6.28 10.55
CA VAL A 124 9.32 -5.97 10.36
C VAL A 124 10.14 -6.67 11.44
N GLU A 125 9.75 -6.58 12.70
CA GLU A 125 10.41 -7.27 13.81
C GLU A 125 10.42 -8.80 13.63
N LEU A 126 9.32 -9.37 13.13
CA LEU A 126 9.29 -10.80 12.79
C LEU A 126 10.29 -11.14 11.69
N LYS A 127 10.35 -10.30 10.64
CA LYS A 127 11.26 -10.51 9.51
C LYS A 127 12.73 -10.45 9.95
N GLU A 128 13.08 -9.53 10.84
CA GLU A 128 14.43 -9.40 11.40
C GLU A 128 14.82 -10.59 12.31
N LYS A 129 13.84 -11.26 12.92
CA LYS A 129 14.03 -12.44 13.78
C LYS A 129 14.00 -13.77 13.02
N THR A 130 13.90 -13.75 11.70
CA THR A 130 13.87 -14.96 10.87
C THR A 130 15.10 -15.02 9.99
N ASP A 131 15.66 -16.23 9.82
CA ASP A 131 16.93 -16.44 9.13
C ASP A 131 16.82 -16.23 7.61
N ASN A 132 15.62 -16.47 7.05
CA ASN A 132 15.38 -16.34 5.62
C ASN A 132 13.92 -15.96 5.30
N LEU A 133 13.71 -15.57 4.04
CA LEU A 133 12.39 -15.13 3.56
C LEU A 133 11.32 -16.23 3.63
N GLU A 134 11.67 -17.48 3.34
CA GLU A 134 10.71 -18.59 3.35
C GLU A 134 10.16 -18.85 4.75
N GLU A 135 11.02 -18.84 5.76
CA GLU A 135 10.62 -18.97 7.16
C GLU A 135 9.74 -17.82 7.61
N TYR A 136 10.11 -16.57 7.22
CA TYR A 136 9.28 -15.40 7.50
C TYR A 136 7.89 -15.55 6.92
N LEU A 137 7.76 -15.91 5.63
CA LEU A 137 6.49 -16.07 4.95
C LEU A 137 5.62 -17.17 5.60
N LYS A 138 6.21 -18.30 5.98
CA LYS A 138 5.51 -19.37 6.70
C LYS A 138 5.00 -18.89 8.07
N LYS A 139 5.85 -18.21 8.85
CA LYS A 139 5.49 -17.68 10.18
C LYS A 139 4.46 -16.56 10.12
N LEU A 140 4.30 -15.90 8.98
CA LEU A 140 3.34 -14.82 8.79
C LEU A 140 1.91 -15.33 8.67
N GLU A 141 1.70 -16.58 8.21
CA GLU A 141 0.39 -17.23 8.05
C GLU A 141 -0.57 -16.40 7.21
N THR A 142 -0.08 -15.93 6.06
CA THR A 142 -0.85 -15.02 5.20
C THR A 142 -2.06 -15.73 4.57
N LYS A 143 -3.22 -15.09 4.67
CA LYS A 143 -4.47 -15.48 4.00
C LYS A 143 -4.87 -14.42 3.00
N VAL A 144 -5.19 -14.84 1.79
CA VAL A 144 -5.65 -13.98 0.70
C VAL A 144 -7.09 -14.35 0.36
N ASN A 145 -8.00 -13.41 0.60
CA ASN A 145 -9.42 -13.55 0.25
C ASN A 145 -9.72 -12.71 -0.97
N ILE A 146 -10.15 -13.35 -2.06
CA ILE A 146 -10.58 -12.67 -3.28
C ILE A 146 -12.10 -12.63 -3.31
N LYS A 147 -12.64 -11.41 -3.41
CA LYS A 147 -14.07 -11.13 -3.45
C LYS A 147 -14.45 -10.39 -4.72
N ASN A 148 -15.62 -10.67 -5.23
CA ASN A 148 -16.22 -9.81 -6.24
C ASN A 148 -16.43 -8.42 -5.65
N VAL A 149 -16.25 -7.40 -6.49
CA VAL A 149 -16.46 -6.01 -6.10
C VAL A 149 -17.96 -5.71 -6.08
N ASP A 150 -18.41 -5.05 -5.04
CA ASP A 150 -19.78 -4.60 -4.82
C ASP A 150 -19.82 -3.09 -4.45
N GLU A 151 -21.00 -2.54 -4.24
CA GLU A 151 -21.17 -1.12 -3.87
C GLU A 151 -20.44 -0.76 -2.57
N SER A 152 -20.30 -1.69 -1.63
CA SER A 152 -19.62 -1.44 -0.34
C SER A 152 -18.10 -1.32 -0.51
N THR A 153 -17.53 -2.01 -1.49
CA THR A 153 -16.10 -2.08 -1.78
C THR A 153 -15.65 -1.13 -2.90
N LEU A 154 -16.61 -0.63 -3.71
CA LEU A 154 -16.40 0.23 -4.87
C LEU A 154 -15.45 1.41 -4.59
N SER A 155 -15.75 2.16 -3.54
CA SER A 155 -14.97 3.33 -3.16
C SER A 155 -13.51 2.97 -2.86
N ARG A 156 -13.30 1.82 -2.21
CA ARG A 156 -11.96 1.33 -1.91
C ARG A 156 -11.19 0.90 -3.17
N ILE A 157 -11.85 0.24 -4.10
CA ILE A 157 -11.24 -0.16 -5.39
C ILE A 157 -10.82 1.08 -6.19
N SER A 158 -11.70 2.07 -6.33
CA SER A 158 -11.38 3.34 -6.98
C SER A 158 -10.17 4.01 -6.29
N GLN A 159 -10.19 4.13 -4.97
CA GLN A 159 -9.09 4.70 -4.19
C GLN A 159 -7.75 3.98 -4.44
N LEU A 160 -7.76 2.64 -4.52
CA LEU A 160 -6.56 1.86 -4.84
C LEU A 160 -6.02 2.20 -6.22
N THR A 161 -6.88 2.29 -7.25
CA THR A 161 -6.42 2.68 -8.60
C THR A 161 -5.82 4.08 -8.62
N MET A 162 -6.37 5.02 -7.85
CA MET A 162 -5.91 6.41 -7.79
C MET A 162 -4.59 6.59 -7.05
N LYS A 163 -4.37 5.82 -5.96
CA LYS A 163 -3.25 6.05 -5.02
C LYS A 163 -2.09 5.05 -5.15
N THR A 164 -2.27 3.91 -5.84
CA THR A 164 -1.24 2.87 -5.91
C THR A 164 -0.30 3.09 -7.06
N ASN A 165 0.99 3.26 -6.74
CA ASN A 165 2.04 3.54 -7.71
C ASN A 165 3.10 2.42 -7.78
N GLN A 166 3.57 1.89 -6.63
CA GLN A 166 4.73 1.01 -6.57
C GLN A 166 4.50 -0.36 -7.22
N PHE A 167 3.35 -0.97 -6.96
CA PHE A 167 2.99 -2.22 -7.61
C PHE A 167 1.70 -2.02 -8.40
N ASN A 168 1.86 -1.60 -9.65
CA ASN A 168 0.74 -1.37 -10.58
C ASN A 168 1.25 -1.58 -12.01
N LEU A 169 0.70 -2.56 -12.70
CA LEU A 169 1.19 -2.95 -14.03
C LEU A 169 0.92 -1.89 -15.10
N THR A 170 -0.25 -1.26 -15.08
CA THR A 170 -0.68 -0.36 -16.16
C THR A 170 -0.85 1.09 -15.76
N THR A 171 -0.80 1.37 -14.44
CA THR A 171 -0.97 2.70 -13.84
C THR A 171 -2.27 3.43 -14.20
N LYS A 172 -3.27 2.70 -14.69
CA LYS A 172 -4.59 3.24 -15.00
C LYS A 172 -5.32 3.71 -13.76
N ARG A 173 -6.10 4.77 -13.87
CA ARG A 173 -6.83 5.43 -12.79
C ARG A 173 -8.32 5.42 -13.11
N TYR A 174 -9.14 5.03 -12.13
CA TYR A 174 -10.58 4.89 -12.33
C TYR A 174 -11.36 5.56 -11.21
N THR A 175 -12.31 6.42 -11.59
CA THR A 175 -13.30 6.99 -10.66
C THR A 175 -14.27 5.90 -10.20
N GLU A 176 -15.02 6.17 -9.12
CA GLU A 176 -16.07 5.25 -8.64
C GLU A 176 -17.11 4.97 -9.74
N GLU A 177 -17.53 5.98 -10.49
CA GLU A 177 -18.46 5.83 -11.62
C GLU A 177 -17.94 4.90 -12.70
N LYS A 178 -16.63 5.01 -13.02
CA LYS A 178 -16.01 4.15 -14.02
C LYS A 178 -15.94 2.71 -13.55
N VAL A 179 -15.55 2.48 -12.28
CA VAL A 179 -15.52 1.12 -11.71
C VAL A 179 -16.92 0.53 -11.67
N ARG A 180 -17.96 1.31 -11.28
CA ARG A 180 -19.36 0.87 -11.29
C ARG A 180 -19.83 0.50 -12.72
N SER A 181 -19.48 1.31 -13.72
CA SER A 181 -19.77 0.97 -15.13
C SER A 181 -19.12 -0.35 -15.55
N MET A 182 -17.89 -0.63 -15.09
CA MET A 182 -17.20 -1.90 -15.36
C MET A 182 -17.84 -3.08 -14.64
N MET A 183 -18.33 -2.92 -13.40
CA MET A 183 -19.03 -3.98 -12.64
C MET A 183 -20.29 -4.46 -13.36
N ASN A 184 -20.97 -3.55 -14.08
CA ASN A 184 -22.19 -3.87 -14.84
C ASN A 184 -21.90 -4.42 -16.25
N ASN A 185 -20.64 -4.59 -16.62
CA ASN A 185 -20.25 -5.12 -17.92
C ASN A 185 -19.86 -6.59 -17.80
N SER A 186 -20.62 -7.49 -18.44
CA SER A 186 -20.38 -8.94 -18.42
C SER A 186 -19.03 -9.38 -19.01
N GLN A 187 -18.39 -8.51 -19.80
CA GLN A 187 -17.05 -8.77 -20.34
C GLN A 187 -15.92 -8.34 -19.36
N MET A 188 -16.27 -7.83 -18.19
CA MET A 188 -15.31 -7.36 -17.20
C MET A 188 -15.42 -8.19 -15.92
N LEU A 189 -14.27 -8.59 -15.39
CA LEU A 189 -14.16 -9.24 -14.09
C LEU A 189 -13.33 -8.34 -13.19
N ILE A 190 -13.88 -7.96 -12.03
CA ILE A 190 -13.18 -7.11 -11.06
C ILE A 190 -13.08 -7.87 -9.74
N GLY A 191 -11.86 -8.08 -9.25
CA GLY A 191 -11.61 -8.71 -7.96
C GLY A 191 -11.00 -7.73 -6.96
N GLY A 192 -11.57 -7.69 -5.76
CA GLY A 192 -10.99 -7.05 -4.59
C GLY A 192 -10.20 -8.07 -3.77
N VAL A 193 -8.98 -7.73 -3.36
CA VAL A 193 -8.06 -8.63 -2.67
C VAL A 193 -7.86 -8.15 -1.24
N GLN A 194 -8.45 -8.87 -0.31
CA GLN A 194 -8.28 -8.68 1.13
C GLN A 194 -7.16 -9.58 1.63
N VAL A 195 -6.28 -9.03 2.46
CA VAL A 195 -5.13 -9.76 3.01
C VAL A 195 -5.17 -9.72 4.52
N GLU A 196 -5.07 -10.89 5.12
CA GLU A 196 -4.98 -11.11 6.55
C GLU A 196 -3.73 -11.93 6.88
N ASP A 197 -3.14 -11.71 8.03
CA ASP A 197 -2.06 -12.52 8.58
C ASP A 197 -2.19 -12.61 10.10
N LYS A 198 -1.26 -13.30 10.79
CA LYS A 198 -1.33 -13.46 12.25
C LYS A 198 -1.40 -12.16 13.05
N PHE A 199 -0.99 -11.04 12.47
CA PHE A 199 -1.09 -9.72 13.10
C PHE A 199 -2.44 -9.04 12.82
N GLY A 200 -3.26 -9.60 11.94
CA GLY A 200 -4.63 -9.21 11.66
C GLY A 200 -4.91 -8.78 10.23
N ASP A 201 -6.14 -8.32 10.02
CA ASP A 201 -6.65 -7.91 8.72
C ASP A 201 -6.04 -6.57 8.27
N SER A 202 -5.53 -6.56 7.04
CA SER A 202 -5.01 -5.38 6.36
C SER A 202 -6.06 -4.69 5.47
N GLY A 203 -7.29 -5.23 5.42
CA GLY A 203 -8.36 -4.77 4.55
C GLY A 203 -8.12 -5.10 3.07
N ILE A 204 -8.85 -4.43 2.19
CA ILE A 204 -8.66 -4.57 0.75
C ILE A 204 -7.38 -3.83 0.36
N THR A 205 -6.36 -4.60 -0.02
CA THR A 205 -5.01 -4.12 -0.33
C THR A 205 -4.61 -4.31 -1.78
N GLY A 206 -5.42 -5.00 -2.57
CA GLY A 206 -5.18 -5.19 -3.99
C GLY A 206 -6.46 -5.23 -4.80
N THR A 207 -6.31 -5.09 -6.10
CA THR A 207 -7.39 -5.30 -7.07
C THR A 207 -6.84 -5.70 -8.42
N PHE A 208 -7.64 -6.45 -9.16
CA PHE A 208 -7.42 -6.70 -10.56
C PHE A 208 -8.70 -6.43 -11.37
N ILE A 209 -8.51 -6.02 -12.60
CA ILE A 209 -9.57 -5.83 -13.59
C ILE A 209 -9.15 -6.62 -14.83
N ILE A 210 -9.98 -7.56 -15.21
CA ILE A 210 -9.78 -8.40 -16.40
C ILE A 210 -10.84 -8.04 -17.42
N LYS A 211 -10.44 -7.95 -18.66
CA LYS A 211 -11.34 -7.81 -19.81
C LYS A 211 -11.32 -9.11 -20.61
N SER A 212 -12.49 -9.71 -20.81
CA SER A 212 -12.68 -10.81 -21.75
C SER A 212 -12.73 -10.23 -23.16
N GLU A 213 -11.62 -10.32 -23.90
CA GLU A 213 -11.55 -9.83 -25.28
C GLU A 213 -12.35 -10.75 -26.24
N ASN A 214 -12.30 -12.04 -25.95
CA ASN A 214 -13.06 -13.11 -26.63
C ASN A 214 -13.07 -14.36 -25.74
N ILE A 215 -13.70 -15.44 -26.23
CA ILE A 215 -13.88 -16.68 -25.47
C ILE A 215 -12.54 -17.37 -25.09
N GLU A 216 -11.48 -17.11 -25.84
CA GLU A 216 -10.18 -17.78 -25.68
C GLU A 216 -9.14 -16.88 -24.96
N GLU A 217 -9.43 -15.59 -24.79
CA GLU A 217 -8.43 -14.64 -24.37
C GLU A 217 -8.93 -13.65 -23.32
N TRP A 218 -8.22 -13.61 -22.21
CA TRP A 218 -8.38 -12.62 -21.16
C TRP A 218 -7.23 -11.61 -21.17
N LYS A 219 -7.57 -10.33 -21.02
CA LYS A 219 -6.60 -9.25 -20.90
C LYS A 219 -6.64 -8.62 -19.51
N ILE A 220 -5.50 -8.59 -18.86
CA ILE A 220 -5.33 -7.86 -17.61
C ILE A 220 -5.31 -6.36 -17.92
N ASP A 221 -6.40 -5.67 -17.58
CA ASP A 221 -6.51 -4.23 -17.72
C ASP A 221 -5.80 -3.51 -16.55
N THR A 222 -5.99 -4.01 -15.36
CA THR A 222 -5.39 -3.47 -14.13
C THR A 222 -4.98 -4.62 -13.22
N PHE A 223 -3.81 -4.50 -12.62
CA PHE A 223 -3.32 -5.40 -11.58
C PHE A 223 -2.44 -4.59 -10.65
N LEU A 224 -2.89 -4.41 -9.41
CA LEU A 224 -2.18 -3.57 -8.46
C LEU A 224 -2.29 -4.07 -7.01
N LEU A 225 -1.27 -3.74 -6.23
CA LEU A 225 -1.17 -4.03 -4.80
C LEU A 225 -0.68 -2.82 -4.02
N SER A 226 -1.29 -2.59 -2.87
CA SER A 226 -0.79 -1.63 -1.88
C SER A 226 0.62 -2.00 -1.43
N CYS A 227 1.46 -0.98 -1.21
CA CYS A 227 2.82 -1.16 -0.72
C CYS A 227 2.91 -1.97 0.60
N ARG A 228 1.85 -1.99 1.39
CA ARG A 228 1.76 -2.70 2.67
C ARG A 228 1.92 -4.22 2.56
N VAL A 229 1.64 -4.80 1.41
CA VAL A 229 1.65 -6.25 1.21
C VAL A 229 2.62 -6.72 0.13
N ILE A 230 3.38 -5.81 -0.47
CA ILE A 230 4.43 -6.14 -1.44
C ILE A 230 5.50 -7.01 -0.78
N GLY A 231 6.00 -8.01 -1.51
CA GLY A 231 7.06 -8.91 -1.07
C GLY A 231 6.61 -10.01 -0.09
N ARG A 232 5.29 -10.28 -0.06
CA ARG A 232 4.69 -11.38 0.72
C ARG A 232 4.05 -12.44 -0.17
N GLU A 233 4.42 -12.51 -1.44
CA GLU A 233 3.86 -13.42 -2.45
C GLU A 233 2.35 -13.24 -2.71
N VAL A 234 1.74 -12.17 -2.20
CA VAL A 234 0.31 -11.87 -2.43
C VAL A 234 0.03 -11.65 -3.93
N GLU A 235 0.97 -11.04 -4.64
CA GLU A 235 0.91 -10.84 -6.08
C GLU A 235 0.84 -12.16 -6.85
N GLN A 236 1.62 -13.18 -6.44
CA GLN A 236 1.56 -14.51 -7.05
C GLN A 236 0.25 -15.22 -6.70
N ALA A 237 -0.24 -15.07 -5.46
CA ALA A 237 -1.53 -15.62 -5.05
C ALA A 237 -2.68 -15.03 -5.86
N MET A 238 -2.69 -13.71 -6.08
CA MET A 238 -3.68 -13.05 -6.94
C MET A 238 -3.63 -13.59 -8.38
N MET A 239 -2.43 -13.70 -8.96
CA MET A 239 -2.27 -14.20 -10.33
C MET A 239 -2.70 -15.66 -10.43
N SER A 240 -2.42 -16.50 -9.43
CA SER A 240 -2.87 -17.89 -9.43
C SER A 240 -4.40 -18.00 -9.49
N CYS A 241 -5.12 -17.13 -8.75
CA CYS A 241 -6.58 -17.11 -8.79
C CYS A 241 -7.13 -16.71 -10.15
N ILE A 242 -6.49 -15.74 -10.82
CA ILE A 242 -6.87 -15.33 -12.18
C ILE A 242 -6.66 -16.49 -13.15
N VAL A 243 -5.50 -17.17 -13.06
CA VAL A 243 -5.17 -18.35 -13.90
C VAL A 243 -6.18 -19.48 -13.68
N ASP A 244 -6.51 -19.79 -12.42
CA ASP A 244 -7.46 -20.86 -12.09
C ASP A 244 -8.87 -20.56 -12.63
N LYS A 245 -9.31 -19.31 -12.47
CA LYS A 245 -10.61 -18.88 -12.98
C LYS A 245 -10.63 -18.90 -14.50
N ALA A 246 -9.59 -18.43 -15.16
CA ALA A 246 -9.47 -18.48 -16.62
C ALA A 246 -9.49 -19.92 -17.16
N LYS A 247 -8.77 -20.85 -16.50
CA LYS A 247 -8.81 -22.28 -16.85
C LYS A 247 -10.21 -22.88 -16.71
N LYS A 248 -10.93 -22.57 -15.63
CA LYS A 248 -12.31 -23.04 -15.41
C LYS A 248 -13.28 -22.54 -16.47
N GLU A 249 -13.05 -21.34 -16.99
CA GLU A 249 -13.89 -20.73 -18.04
C GLU A 249 -13.44 -21.10 -19.47
N GLY A 250 -12.44 -22.00 -19.63
CA GLY A 250 -11.99 -22.49 -20.92
C GLY A 250 -11.13 -21.51 -21.71
N VAL A 251 -10.63 -20.47 -21.08
CA VAL A 251 -9.71 -19.50 -21.69
C VAL A 251 -8.39 -20.17 -22.03
N LYS A 252 -7.79 -19.84 -23.17
CA LYS A 252 -6.53 -20.43 -23.61
C LYS A 252 -5.30 -19.63 -23.23
N ARG A 253 -5.44 -18.29 -23.14
CA ARG A 253 -4.31 -17.40 -22.83
C ARG A 253 -4.72 -16.16 -22.04
N ILE A 254 -3.78 -15.68 -21.21
CA ILE A 254 -3.91 -14.41 -20.50
C ILE A 254 -2.88 -13.44 -21.08
N ILE A 255 -3.33 -12.25 -21.42
CA ILE A 255 -2.49 -11.15 -21.91
C ILE A 255 -2.37 -10.10 -20.82
N ALA A 256 -1.16 -9.59 -20.61
CA ALA A 256 -0.85 -8.47 -19.71
C ALA A 256 0.01 -7.42 -20.40
N GLU A 257 -0.02 -6.22 -19.90
CA GLU A 257 0.86 -5.12 -20.29
C GLU A 257 1.57 -4.58 -19.06
N PHE A 258 2.87 -4.27 -19.18
CA PHE A 258 3.60 -3.55 -18.15
C PHE A 258 4.01 -2.19 -18.71
N ILE A 259 3.47 -1.13 -18.12
CA ILE A 259 3.79 0.26 -18.47
C ILE A 259 4.75 0.80 -17.42
N SER A 260 6.03 0.85 -17.76
CA SER A 260 7.09 1.27 -16.84
C SER A 260 6.97 2.75 -16.46
N THR A 261 7.16 3.03 -15.19
CA THR A 261 7.25 4.39 -14.62
C THR A 261 8.38 4.44 -13.60
N LYS A 262 8.79 5.65 -13.20
CA LYS A 262 9.80 5.82 -12.13
C LYS A 262 9.38 5.21 -10.78
N LYS A 263 8.08 4.97 -10.56
CA LYS A 263 7.53 4.54 -9.26
C LYS A 263 7.16 3.04 -9.20
N ASN A 264 6.97 2.35 -10.34
CA ASN A 264 6.51 0.95 -10.36
C ASN A 264 7.59 -0.10 -10.66
N LEU A 265 8.85 0.25 -10.45
CA LEU A 265 9.97 -0.70 -10.59
C LEU A 265 9.79 -2.01 -9.81
N PRO A 266 9.18 -2.04 -8.59
CA PRO A 266 8.91 -3.30 -7.89
C PRO A 266 8.06 -4.32 -8.67
N ALA A 267 7.24 -3.86 -9.64
CA ALA A 267 6.41 -4.72 -10.49
C ALA A 267 7.09 -5.16 -11.79
N SER A 268 8.29 -4.65 -12.11
CA SER A 268 8.93 -4.83 -13.43
C SER A 268 9.16 -6.29 -13.83
N ASN A 269 9.60 -7.12 -12.90
CA ASN A 269 9.93 -8.54 -13.15
C ASN A 269 8.78 -9.49 -12.80
N PHE A 270 7.62 -8.96 -12.41
CA PHE A 270 6.53 -9.78 -11.89
C PHE A 270 5.95 -10.72 -12.93
N LEU A 271 5.66 -10.22 -14.13
CA LEU A 271 5.08 -11.05 -15.21
C LEU A 271 6.03 -12.17 -15.63
N GLU A 272 7.33 -11.88 -15.73
CA GLU A 272 8.34 -12.89 -16.03
C GLU A 272 8.40 -13.98 -14.95
N LYS A 273 8.43 -13.58 -13.67
CA LYS A 273 8.38 -14.50 -12.52
C LYS A 273 7.12 -15.38 -12.50
N CYS A 274 6.01 -14.87 -13.03
CA CYS A 274 4.77 -15.62 -13.21
C CYS A 274 4.76 -16.51 -14.46
N GLY A 275 5.86 -16.57 -15.24
CA GLY A 275 5.99 -17.42 -16.41
C GLY A 275 5.34 -16.85 -17.70
N PHE A 276 4.97 -15.58 -17.68
CA PHE A 276 4.55 -14.89 -18.90
C PHE A 276 5.74 -14.72 -19.86
N LYS A 277 5.49 -14.84 -21.15
CA LYS A 277 6.48 -14.59 -22.20
C LYS A 277 6.27 -13.22 -22.81
N ASN A 278 7.34 -12.45 -22.91
CA ASN A 278 7.32 -11.15 -23.58
C ASN A 278 7.10 -11.32 -25.08
N LYS A 279 6.14 -10.61 -25.64
CA LYS A 279 5.77 -10.54 -27.07
C LYS A 279 5.76 -9.08 -27.56
N GLY A 280 6.80 -8.33 -27.23
CA GLY A 280 6.91 -6.90 -27.52
C GLY A 280 6.12 -6.05 -26.53
N LYS A 281 5.03 -5.43 -26.95
CA LYS A 281 4.19 -4.61 -26.06
C LYS A 281 3.47 -5.43 -24.99
N TYR A 282 3.18 -6.69 -25.26
CA TYR A 282 2.37 -7.56 -24.41
C TYR A 282 3.17 -8.71 -23.82
N TRP A 283 2.72 -9.18 -22.68
CA TRP A 283 3.15 -10.39 -22.00
C TRP A 283 2.03 -11.43 -22.10
N VAL A 284 2.34 -12.66 -22.46
CA VAL A 284 1.36 -13.72 -22.70
C VAL A 284 1.66 -14.92 -21.83
N PHE A 285 0.65 -15.37 -21.09
CA PHE A 285 0.67 -16.65 -20.38
C PHE A 285 -0.24 -17.65 -21.09
N ASP A 286 0.30 -18.81 -21.45
CA ASP A 286 -0.41 -19.93 -22.06
C ASP A 286 -0.98 -20.81 -20.95
N LEU A 287 -2.32 -20.93 -20.90
CA LEU A 287 -3.04 -21.66 -19.86
C LEU A 287 -2.93 -23.19 -19.95
N SER A 288 -2.32 -23.73 -21.03
CA SER A 288 -1.90 -25.14 -21.07
C SER A 288 -0.76 -25.42 -20.09
N LYS A 289 -0.03 -24.38 -19.66
CA LYS A 289 1.06 -24.50 -18.71
C LYS A 289 0.56 -24.54 -17.27
N GLU A 290 1.36 -25.18 -16.41
CA GLU A 290 1.16 -25.13 -14.98
C GLU A 290 1.60 -23.76 -14.42
N PHE A 291 0.84 -23.23 -13.47
CA PHE A 291 1.17 -22.01 -12.75
C PHE A 291 1.66 -22.38 -11.34
N LYS A 292 2.87 -21.92 -10.99
CA LYS A 292 3.44 -22.17 -9.69
C LYS A 292 2.75 -21.29 -8.62
N ARG A 293 1.98 -21.91 -7.74
CA ARG A 293 1.33 -21.22 -6.63
C ARG A 293 2.31 -20.98 -5.48
N PRO A 294 2.17 -19.87 -4.73
CA PRO A 294 2.92 -19.69 -3.50
C PRO A 294 2.48 -20.72 -2.45
N ALA A 295 3.45 -21.43 -1.86
CA ALA A 295 3.18 -22.45 -0.85
C ALA A 295 2.89 -21.87 0.56
N SER A 296 3.29 -20.61 0.78
CA SER A 296 3.20 -19.93 2.08
C SER A 296 1.85 -19.23 2.33
N ILE A 297 0.93 -19.24 1.33
CA ILE A 297 -0.32 -18.48 1.37
C ILE A 297 -1.53 -19.39 1.27
N SER A 298 -2.47 -19.22 2.19
CA SER A 298 -3.83 -19.76 2.07
C SER A 298 -4.69 -18.83 1.21
N ILE A 299 -5.36 -19.36 0.20
CA ILE A 299 -6.18 -18.60 -0.73
C ILE A 299 -7.63 -19.04 -0.60
N ASP A 300 -8.53 -18.08 -0.39
CA ASP A 300 -9.98 -18.27 -0.37
C ASP A 300 -10.63 -17.39 -1.46
N ILE A 301 -11.52 -17.96 -2.26
CA ILE A 301 -12.23 -17.28 -3.34
C ILE A 301 -13.73 -17.35 -3.01
N LYS A 302 -14.33 -16.18 -2.78
CA LYS A 302 -15.74 -16.03 -2.47
C LYS A 302 -16.53 -15.39 -3.59
#